data_bd8f68ee1b49467f6cc748a46fd1fd26
#
_entry.id   bd8f68ee1b49467f6cc748a46fd1fd26
#
_cell.length_a   1.000
_cell.length_b   1.000
_cell.length_c   1.000
_cell.angle_alpha   90.00
_cell.angle_beta   90.00
_cell.angle_gamma   90.00
#
_symmetry.space_group_name_H-M   'P 1'
#
loop_
_entity.id
_entity.type
_entity.pdbx_description
1 polymer ?
#
loop_
_entity_poly.entity_id
_entity_poly.type
_entity_poly.pdbx_seq_one_letter_code
_entity_poly.pdbx_strand_id
1 'polypeptide(L)'
;MNEKAYTLIERLRREVLTGDGAIGTMLYAKGVSLDSNFEHLNLIRPALVRELAGQYVAAGAQIIETNTFGANYTKLSAIGLGHKVAEINRAGVTIAREAAAGRDILVAGSVGPLVQIKGDDRELTPAEMEAVFRVQCSALAEGGVDLLLLETFSSLEQLQAALRAARDCDLPVCASLAFLEGGRSADGTSVERFCEAMEAAGADIIGANCGAGPLELLKVIKRLAALTDLPISAYANSGFPEYRDGRYIYRATPEYFADMAAKMTAAGANLLGGCCGTTPEHIAAVANKIAGIKPAARSRIPRITVSEPPPAIQKETSFLDHWGSRTVITVELDPPKGLDCSRIIAGSRRLKEAGADAINLAENPLARPRMGNIALGSLIQREVGIEVIVHITGRDRNLIGMQSDLMGASLLGIRSILAVTGDPATMGDHAGATSVFDLHSLTLIKLLNDMNKGVNAIGNPIGEGTGFTIGAAFNPNTRNMAVQAERLRKKVANGARFTQTQPIYDPAVLFEALEATRDCGIPFLPGIMPLVSERNAEYLNNEVPGITVPDAVRARMKGLEKEAGAREGLAIAKEFIDATIGAVGGYYLIPPFGKYELAEELIRHIQQRERELQR
;
A
#
# COMPACT_ATOMS: atom_id res chain seq x y z
N MET A 1 28.68 -22.61 0.79
CA MET A 1 29.33 -21.49 1.51
C MET A 1 30.79 -21.53 1.13
N ASN A 2 31.34 -20.46 0.56
CA ASN A 2 32.74 -20.40 0.18
C ASN A 2 33.67 -20.16 1.40
N GLU A 3 34.97 -20.21 1.20
CA GLU A 3 35.97 -20.08 2.28
C GLU A 3 35.89 -18.69 2.97
N LYS A 4 35.65 -17.61 2.22
CA LYS A 4 35.48 -16.25 2.77
C LYS A 4 34.21 -16.13 3.63
N ALA A 5 33.07 -16.66 3.16
CA ALA A 5 31.85 -16.69 3.93
C ALA A 5 32.00 -17.51 5.20
N TYR A 6 32.64 -18.65 5.12
CA TYR A 6 32.91 -19.48 6.30
C TYR A 6 33.76 -18.73 7.33
N THR A 7 34.83 -18.06 6.88
CA THR A 7 35.73 -17.30 7.77
C THR A 7 35.00 -16.15 8.46
N LEU A 8 34.18 -15.36 7.73
CA LEU A 8 33.41 -14.26 8.32
C LEU A 8 32.35 -14.79 9.31
N ILE A 9 31.60 -15.83 8.95
CA ILE A 9 30.57 -16.41 9.82
C ILE A 9 31.19 -16.96 11.11
N GLU A 10 32.33 -17.67 11.02
CA GLU A 10 33.06 -18.15 12.20
C GLU A 10 33.57 -17.00 13.07
N ARG A 11 33.99 -15.89 12.46
CA ARG A 11 34.38 -14.68 13.19
C ARG A 11 33.17 -14.09 13.95
N LEU A 12 32.02 -13.90 13.29
CA LEU A 12 30.79 -13.40 13.89
C LEU A 12 30.22 -14.32 14.99
N ARG A 13 30.54 -15.61 14.97
CA ARG A 13 30.17 -16.55 16.07
C ARG A 13 31.04 -16.40 17.32
N ARG A 14 32.23 -15.84 17.17
CA ARG A 14 33.23 -15.71 18.26
C ARG A 14 33.31 -14.32 18.86
N GLU A 15 33.05 -13.30 18.05
CA GLU A 15 33.13 -11.90 18.44
C GLU A 15 32.00 -11.08 17.83
N VAL A 16 31.68 -9.96 18.45
CA VAL A 16 30.76 -8.96 17.92
C VAL A 16 31.56 -7.91 17.17
N LEU A 17 31.22 -7.65 15.92
CA LEU A 17 31.91 -6.69 15.07
C LEU A 17 31.19 -5.34 15.04
N THR A 18 32.01 -4.28 14.96
CA THR A 18 31.51 -2.92 14.73
C THR A 18 31.55 -2.59 13.25
N GLY A 19 30.39 -2.24 12.69
CA GLY A 19 30.29 -1.64 11.37
C GLY A 19 30.50 -0.13 11.41
N ASP A 20 30.49 0.50 10.24
CA ASP A 20 30.54 1.96 10.13
C ASP A 20 29.15 2.61 10.31
N GLY A 21 29.02 3.86 9.89
CA GLY A 21 27.82 4.68 10.03
C GLY A 21 27.41 5.34 8.72
N ALA A 22 26.51 6.30 8.83
CA ALA A 22 25.89 6.95 7.69
C ALA A 22 26.90 7.60 6.72
N ILE A 23 26.83 7.24 5.45
CA ILE A 23 27.59 7.91 4.38
C ILE A 23 26.80 9.13 3.87
N GLY A 24 25.55 8.96 3.44
CA GLY A 24 24.75 10.01 2.80
C GLY A 24 24.51 11.24 3.69
N THR A 25 24.07 11.05 4.94
CA THR A 25 23.84 12.17 5.86
C THR A 25 25.14 12.88 6.27
N MET A 26 26.26 12.18 6.31
CA MET A 26 27.57 12.78 6.58
C MET A 26 28.10 13.58 5.39
N LEU A 27 27.94 13.10 4.15
CA LEU A 27 28.28 13.87 2.95
C LEU A 27 27.42 15.13 2.86
N TYR A 28 26.13 15.03 3.19
CA TYR A 28 25.26 16.20 3.29
C TYR A 28 25.75 17.19 4.36
N ALA A 29 26.12 16.73 5.55
CA ALA A 29 26.68 17.57 6.61
C ALA A 29 27.98 18.26 6.20
N LYS A 30 28.77 17.63 5.30
CA LYS A 30 30.00 18.21 4.71
C LYS A 30 29.72 19.14 3.50
N GLY A 31 28.44 19.54 3.28
CA GLY A 31 28.05 20.52 2.27
C GLY A 31 27.77 19.96 0.86
N VAL A 32 27.62 18.65 0.70
CA VAL A 32 27.12 18.08 -0.56
C VAL A 32 25.60 18.28 -0.62
N SER A 33 25.09 18.83 -1.73
CA SER A 33 23.64 19.03 -1.91
C SER A 33 22.90 17.69 -1.95
N LEU A 34 21.67 17.67 -1.42
CA LEU A 34 20.77 16.50 -1.52
C LEU A 34 20.36 16.19 -2.98
N ASP A 35 20.42 17.18 -3.87
CA ASP A 35 20.16 16.99 -5.29
C ASP A 35 21.33 16.30 -6.02
N SER A 36 22.48 16.15 -5.35
CA SER A 36 23.64 15.45 -5.90
C SER A 36 23.48 13.95 -5.72
N ASN A 37 23.91 13.18 -6.74
CA ASN A 37 24.07 11.75 -6.55
C ASN A 37 25.37 11.50 -5.76
N PHE A 38 25.24 10.90 -4.59
CA PHE A 38 26.37 10.68 -3.67
C PHE A 38 27.35 9.63 -4.19
N GLU A 39 26.88 8.64 -4.93
CA GLU A 39 27.72 7.58 -5.49
C GLU A 39 28.60 8.11 -6.63
N HIS A 40 28.16 9.12 -7.38
CA HIS A 40 28.97 9.79 -8.40
C HIS A 40 30.19 10.50 -7.79
N LEU A 41 30.16 10.84 -6.51
CA LEU A 41 31.31 11.42 -5.81
C LEU A 41 32.53 10.48 -5.81
N ASN A 42 32.35 9.19 -5.96
CA ASN A 42 33.46 8.23 -6.13
C ASN A 42 34.36 8.59 -7.31
N LEU A 43 33.78 9.22 -8.35
CA LEU A 43 34.53 9.65 -9.54
C LEU A 43 34.97 11.12 -9.47
N ILE A 44 34.13 12.01 -8.97
CA ILE A 44 34.39 13.46 -9.07
C ILE A 44 34.97 14.09 -7.80
N ARG A 45 34.80 13.44 -6.63
CA ARG A 45 35.33 13.88 -5.34
C ARG A 45 35.83 12.71 -4.47
N PRO A 46 36.66 11.79 -4.99
CA PRO A 46 37.08 10.57 -4.28
C PRO A 46 37.79 10.85 -2.94
N ALA A 47 38.50 11.95 -2.84
CA ALA A 47 39.19 12.36 -1.60
C ALA A 47 38.21 12.60 -0.44
N LEU A 48 37.01 13.20 -0.72
CA LEU A 48 35.99 13.44 0.29
C LEU A 48 35.38 12.12 0.81
N VAL A 49 35.11 11.18 -0.09
CA VAL A 49 34.55 9.86 0.26
C VAL A 49 35.56 9.06 1.06
N ARG A 50 36.83 9.08 0.65
CA ARG A 50 37.93 8.41 1.37
C ARG A 50 38.17 9.00 2.76
N GLU A 51 38.13 10.32 2.90
CA GLU A 51 38.22 11.00 4.19
C GLU A 51 37.14 10.49 5.15
N LEU A 52 35.87 10.42 4.69
CA LEU A 52 34.76 9.95 5.50
C LEU A 52 34.93 8.47 5.91
N ALA A 53 35.27 7.59 4.98
CA ALA A 53 35.58 6.19 5.29
C ALA A 53 36.73 6.07 6.32
N GLY A 54 37.77 6.89 6.16
CA GLY A 54 38.87 6.97 7.11
C GLY A 54 38.47 7.43 8.51
N GLN A 55 37.49 8.33 8.62
CA GLN A 55 36.92 8.77 9.92
C GLN A 55 36.22 7.59 10.63
N TYR A 56 35.43 6.76 9.93
CA TYR A 56 34.84 5.55 10.51
C TYR A 56 35.86 4.50 10.90
N VAL A 57 36.90 4.31 10.07
CA VAL A 57 38.04 3.46 10.42
C VAL A 57 38.73 3.93 11.70
N ALA A 58 38.97 5.24 11.83
CA ALA A 58 39.55 5.83 13.04
C ALA A 58 38.63 5.72 14.26
N ALA A 59 37.29 5.71 14.05
CA ALA A 59 36.28 5.51 15.08
C ALA A 59 36.18 4.05 15.57
N GLY A 60 36.92 3.11 14.95
CA GLY A 60 36.95 1.70 15.38
C GLY A 60 36.02 0.78 14.61
N ALA A 61 35.55 1.19 13.43
CA ALA A 61 34.81 0.29 12.55
C ALA A 61 35.71 -0.85 12.05
N GLN A 62 35.24 -2.08 12.15
CA GLN A 62 35.92 -3.30 11.68
C GLN A 62 35.37 -3.77 10.33
N ILE A 63 34.18 -3.26 9.96
CA ILE A 63 33.56 -3.39 8.63
C ILE A 63 33.21 -1.98 8.17
N ILE A 64 33.64 -1.60 6.95
CA ILE A 64 33.23 -0.32 6.32
C ILE A 64 32.52 -0.59 5.00
N GLU A 65 31.53 0.22 4.72
CA GLU A 65 30.72 0.13 3.50
C GLU A 65 31.34 0.95 2.36
N THR A 66 31.14 0.48 1.13
CA THR A 66 31.44 1.28 -0.05
C THR A 66 30.36 2.35 -0.25
N ASN A 67 30.71 3.51 -0.79
CA ASN A 67 29.75 4.54 -1.17
C ASN A 67 29.04 4.15 -2.49
N THR A 68 28.23 3.08 -2.46
CA THR A 68 27.62 2.47 -3.66
C THR A 68 26.14 2.10 -3.48
N PHE A 69 25.52 2.52 -2.38
CA PHE A 69 24.11 2.22 -2.04
C PHE A 69 23.14 2.41 -3.21
N GLY A 70 23.22 3.53 -3.92
CA GLY A 70 22.39 3.86 -5.07
C GLY A 70 23.10 3.67 -6.42
N ALA A 71 24.25 3.00 -6.47
CA ALA A 71 25.02 2.84 -7.71
C ALA A 71 24.44 1.73 -8.63
N ASN A 72 23.13 1.61 -8.72
CA ASN A 72 22.43 0.72 -9.64
C ASN A 72 21.89 1.46 -10.88
N TYR A 73 21.52 0.69 -11.91
CA TYR A 73 21.07 1.24 -13.17
C TYR A 73 19.88 2.18 -13.03
N THR A 74 18.87 1.84 -12.21
CA THR A 74 17.64 2.62 -12.10
C THR A 74 17.88 4.02 -11.52
N LYS A 75 18.69 4.12 -10.46
CA LYS A 75 19.04 5.41 -9.83
C LYS A 75 20.00 6.22 -10.71
N LEU A 76 21.03 5.59 -11.28
CA LEU A 76 22.01 6.28 -12.10
C LEU A 76 21.45 6.75 -13.45
N SER A 77 20.52 6.00 -14.04
CA SER A 77 19.85 6.40 -15.30
C SER A 77 19.04 7.67 -15.14
N ALA A 78 18.43 7.90 -13.97
CA ALA A 78 17.65 9.11 -13.69
C ALA A 78 18.48 10.41 -13.84
N ILE A 79 19.81 10.30 -13.78
CA ILE A 79 20.77 11.43 -13.94
C ILE A 79 21.71 11.23 -15.15
N GLY A 80 21.38 10.31 -16.06
CA GLY A 80 22.16 10.06 -17.28
C GLY A 80 23.43 9.23 -17.09
N LEU A 81 23.66 8.64 -15.91
CA LEU A 81 24.86 7.88 -15.57
C LEU A 81 24.66 6.35 -15.59
N GLY A 82 23.57 5.85 -16.15
CA GLY A 82 23.29 4.41 -16.21
C GLY A 82 24.39 3.57 -16.88
N HIS A 83 25.14 4.15 -17.81
CA HIS A 83 26.29 3.52 -18.46
C HIS A 83 27.54 3.40 -17.57
N LYS A 84 27.57 4.05 -16.40
CA LYS A 84 28.72 4.10 -15.47
C LYS A 84 28.54 3.22 -14.21
N VAL A 85 27.53 2.35 -14.16
CA VAL A 85 27.29 1.49 -12.99
C VAL A 85 28.56 0.78 -12.54
N ALA A 86 29.24 0.06 -13.42
CA ALA A 86 30.45 -0.69 -13.07
C ALA A 86 31.60 0.22 -12.64
N GLU A 87 31.81 1.35 -13.34
CA GLU A 87 32.89 2.31 -13.04
C GLU A 87 32.73 2.90 -11.63
N ILE A 88 31.52 3.36 -11.28
CA ILE A 88 31.19 3.98 -9.99
C ILE A 88 31.34 2.97 -8.85
N ASN A 89 30.86 1.73 -9.03
CA ASN A 89 30.97 0.68 -8.00
C ASN A 89 32.45 0.30 -7.76
N ARG A 90 33.25 0.06 -8.80
CA ARG A 90 34.67 -0.26 -8.64
C ARG A 90 35.45 0.88 -7.99
N ALA A 91 35.14 2.14 -8.35
CA ALA A 91 35.77 3.31 -7.71
C ALA A 91 35.42 3.37 -6.22
N GLY A 92 34.17 3.10 -5.83
CA GLY A 92 33.73 3.02 -4.43
C GLY A 92 34.53 1.95 -3.65
N VAL A 93 34.72 0.78 -4.24
CA VAL A 93 35.53 -0.29 -3.62
C VAL A 93 36.98 0.15 -3.44
N THR A 94 37.61 0.74 -4.48
CA THR A 94 39.00 1.24 -4.41
C THR A 94 39.16 2.23 -3.26
N ILE A 95 38.25 3.19 -3.14
CA ILE A 95 38.24 4.22 -2.07
C ILE A 95 38.15 3.57 -0.68
N ALA A 96 37.25 2.61 -0.50
CA ALA A 96 37.06 1.91 0.78
C ALA A 96 38.30 1.07 1.13
N ARG A 97 38.91 0.37 0.15
CA ARG A 97 40.15 -0.37 0.33
C ARG A 97 41.33 0.52 0.70
N GLU A 98 41.45 1.69 0.08
CA GLU A 98 42.48 2.70 0.45
C GLU A 98 42.27 3.18 1.89
N ALA A 99 41.07 3.42 2.32
CA ALA A 99 40.75 3.83 3.70
C ALA A 99 41.05 2.72 4.73
N ALA A 100 40.86 1.46 4.36
CA ALA A 100 41.13 0.27 5.18
C ALA A 100 42.59 -0.14 5.20
N ALA A 101 43.44 0.43 4.33
CA ALA A 101 44.81 -0.06 4.09
C ALA A 101 45.66 -0.16 5.37
N GLY A 102 46.34 -1.29 5.52
CA GLY A 102 47.22 -1.58 6.67
C GLY A 102 46.51 -1.98 7.96
N ARG A 103 45.19 -2.24 7.92
CA ARG A 103 44.37 -2.64 9.07
C ARG A 103 43.54 -3.89 8.75
N ASP A 104 43.18 -4.66 9.79
CA ASP A 104 42.27 -5.81 9.67
C ASP A 104 40.82 -5.31 9.61
N ILE A 105 40.44 -4.74 8.47
CA ILE A 105 39.12 -4.15 8.22
C ILE A 105 38.53 -4.79 6.97
N LEU A 106 37.27 -5.26 7.11
CA LEU A 106 36.52 -5.80 5.99
C LEU A 106 35.79 -4.67 5.22
N VAL A 107 35.70 -4.82 3.90
CA VAL A 107 34.99 -3.90 3.02
C VAL A 107 33.71 -4.56 2.54
N ALA A 108 32.58 -3.98 2.90
CA ALA A 108 31.25 -4.40 2.49
C ALA A 108 30.79 -3.64 1.25
N GLY A 109 30.39 -4.36 0.21
CA GLY A 109 29.77 -3.76 -0.97
C GLY A 109 28.31 -3.41 -0.71
N SER A 110 28.00 -2.13 -0.50
CA SER A 110 26.66 -1.65 -0.21
C SER A 110 25.79 -1.67 -1.47
N VAL A 111 24.60 -2.29 -1.37
CA VAL A 111 23.58 -2.43 -2.43
C VAL A 111 22.21 -2.06 -1.86
N GLY A 112 21.65 -0.96 -2.33
CA GLY A 112 20.31 -0.49 -1.92
C GLY A 112 19.21 -0.82 -2.95
N PRO A 113 17.95 -0.54 -2.60
CA PRO A 113 16.79 -0.86 -3.43
C PRO A 113 16.76 -0.10 -4.76
N LEU A 114 16.05 -0.68 -5.74
CA LEU A 114 15.74 -0.03 -7.00
C LEU A 114 14.66 1.02 -6.80
N VAL A 115 14.67 2.02 -7.67
CA VAL A 115 13.61 3.03 -7.78
C VAL A 115 12.91 2.90 -9.13
N GLN A 116 11.67 3.38 -9.22
CA GLN A 116 10.96 3.44 -10.50
C GLN A 116 11.70 4.37 -11.46
N ILE A 117 11.87 3.93 -12.71
CA ILE A 117 12.54 4.75 -13.73
C ILE A 117 11.59 5.87 -14.14
N LYS A 118 12.06 7.11 -14.07
CA LYS A 118 11.26 8.29 -14.42
C LYS A 118 10.83 8.23 -15.89
N GLY A 119 9.51 8.22 -16.11
CA GLY A 119 8.92 8.13 -17.46
C GLY A 119 8.59 6.71 -17.94
N ASP A 120 8.85 5.69 -17.11
CA ASP A 120 8.38 4.33 -17.33
C ASP A 120 7.42 3.97 -16.18
N ASP A 121 6.12 3.91 -16.48
CA ASP A 121 5.09 3.58 -15.48
C ASP A 121 4.98 2.06 -15.21
N ARG A 122 5.81 1.26 -15.85
CA ARG A 122 5.84 -0.19 -15.70
C ARG A 122 6.68 -0.60 -14.49
N GLU A 123 6.14 -1.45 -13.65
CA GLU A 123 6.91 -2.12 -12.61
C GLU A 123 7.87 -3.16 -13.23
N LEU A 124 9.10 -3.22 -12.71
CA LEU A 124 10.07 -4.23 -13.09
C LEU A 124 9.60 -5.61 -12.61
N THR A 125 9.72 -6.60 -13.47
CA THR A 125 9.52 -8.01 -13.07
C THR A 125 10.67 -8.47 -12.16
N PRO A 126 10.47 -9.53 -11.34
CA PRO A 126 11.55 -10.09 -10.50
C PRO A 126 12.82 -10.45 -11.27
N ALA A 127 12.70 -10.94 -12.50
CA ALA A 127 13.85 -11.27 -13.36
C ALA A 127 14.60 -10.02 -13.84
N GLU A 128 13.88 -8.95 -14.17
CA GLU A 128 14.48 -7.67 -14.54
C GLU A 128 15.16 -7.01 -13.34
N MET A 129 14.54 -7.04 -12.16
CA MET A 129 15.18 -6.57 -10.92
C MET A 129 16.50 -7.32 -10.66
N GLU A 130 16.49 -8.64 -10.76
CA GLU A 130 17.66 -9.48 -10.58
C GLU A 130 18.77 -9.14 -11.59
N ALA A 131 18.41 -8.92 -12.86
CA ALA A 131 19.39 -8.53 -13.89
C ALA A 131 20.05 -7.18 -13.57
N VAL A 132 19.29 -6.20 -13.05
CA VAL A 132 19.84 -4.90 -12.65
C VAL A 132 20.78 -5.06 -11.45
N PHE A 133 20.40 -5.83 -10.42
CA PHE A 133 21.27 -6.08 -9.26
C PHE A 133 22.53 -6.86 -9.62
N ARG A 134 22.44 -7.79 -10.56
CA ARG A 134 23.61 -8.59 -11.00
C ARG A 134 24.73 -7.72 -11.51
N VAL A 135 24.43 -6.66 -12.28
CA VAL A 135 25.45 -5.73 -12.78
C VAL A 135 26.19 -5.03 -11.64
N GLN A 136 25.47 -4.57 -10.61
CA GLN A 136 26.06 -3.91 -9.45
C GLN A 136 26.87 -4.89 -8.59
N CYS A 137 26.28 -6.03 -8.24
CA CYS A 137 26.94 -7.05 -7.41
C CYS A 137 28.24 -7.57 -8.05
N SER A 138 28.21 -7.86 -9.37
CA SER A 138 29.41 -8.29 -10.10
C SER A 138 30.51 -7.22 -10.08
N ALA A 139 30.17 -5.95 -10.31
CA ALA A 139 31.14 -4.87 -10.28
C ALA A 139 31.79 -4.68 -8.89
N LEU A 140 31.02 -4.86 -7.81
CA LEU A 140 31.52 -4.83 -6.42
C LEU A 140 32.45 -6.02 -6.14
N ALA A 141 32.05 -7.23 -6.55
CA ALA A 141 32.82 -8.44 -6.37
C ALA A 141 34.17 -8.38 -7.15
N GLU A 142 34.13 -7.94 -8.41
CA GLU A 142 35.32 -7.70 -9.24
C GLU A 142 36.24 -6.63 -8.64
N GLY A 143 35.65 -5.62 -8.00
CA GLY A 143 36.39 -4.59 -7.26
C GLY A 143 37.11 -5.13 -6.02
N GLY A 144 36.71 -6.30 -5.53
CA GLY A 144 37.37 -7.03 -4.45
C GLY A 144 36.79 -6.72 -3.06
N VAL A 145 35.49 -6.57 -2.89
CA VAL A 145 34.85 -6.51 -1.57
C VAL A 145 34.91 -7.84 -0.83
N ASP A 146 34.79 -7.84 0.50
CA ASP A 146 34.84 -9.05 1.33
C ASP A 146 33.46 -9.69 1.52
N LEU A 147 32.40 -8.88 1.45
CA LEU A 147 30.99 -9.30 1.53
C LEU A 147 30.11 -8.33 0.74
N LEU A 148 28.91 -8.78 0.40
CA LEU A 148 27.85 -7.92 -0.14
C LEU A 148 26.85 -7.61 0.97
N LEU A 149 26.49 -6.34 1.14
CA LEU A 149 25.51 -5.85 2.09
C LEU A 149 24.30 -5.32 1.33
N LEU A 150 23.22 -6.10 1.31
CA LEU A 150 21.92 -5.72 0.76
C LEU A 150 21.15 -5.00 1.88
N GLU A 151 21.00 -3.68 1.76
CA GLU A 151 20.54 -2.86 2.87
C GLU A 151 19.39 -1.91 2.51
N THR A 152 18.61 -1.55 3.53
CA THR A 152 17.52 -0.54 3.44
C THR A 152 16.42 -0.92 2.43
N PHE A 153 16.25 -2.21 2.19
CA PHE A 153 15.12 -2.69 1.39
C PHE A 153 13.81 -2.53 2.17
N SER A 154 12.78 -2.05 1.50
CA SER A 154 11.41 -1.94 2.03
C SER A 154 10.45 -2.97 1.43
N SER A 155 10.90 -3.72 0.43
CA SER A 155 10.17 -4.79 -0.25
C SER A 155 10.93 -6.10 -0.16
N LEU A 156 10.25 -7.14 0.32
CA LEU A 156 10.81 -8.50 0.40
C LEU A 156 11.10 -9.06 -1.00
N GLU A 157 10.25 -8.78 -1.97
CA GLU A 157 10.42 -9.24 -3.35
C GLU A 157 11.70 -8.66 -3.98
N GLN A 158 11.94 -7.35 -3.83
CA GLN A 158 13.17 -6.74 -4.30
C GLN A 158 14.41 -7.30 -3.60
N LEU A 159 14.34 -7.50 -2.28
CA LEU A 159 15.44 -8.07 -1.51
C LEU A 159 15.76 -9.50 -1.95
N GLN A 160 14.74 -10.32 -2.24
CA GLN A 160 14.94 -11.66 -2.78
C GLN A 160 15.60 -11.64 -4.17
N ALA A 161 15.21 -10.70 -5.04
CA ALA A 161 15.85 -10.53 -6.35
C ALA A 161 17.31 -10.10 -6.21
N ALA A 162 17.61 -9.16 -5.30
CA ALA A 162 19.00 -8.75 -5.00
C ALA A 162 19.84 -9.90 -4.42
N LEU A 163 19.25 -10.71 -3.52
CA LEU A 163 19.93 -11.86 -2.92
C LEU A 163 20.28 -12.93 -3.99
N ARG A 164 19.35 -13.23 -4.91
CA ARG A 164 19.66 -14.16 -6.02
C ARG A 164 20.82 -13.66 -6.87
N ALA A 165 20.82 -12.37 -7.23
CA ALA A 165 21.91 -11.76 -7.99
C ALA A 165 23.24 -11.77 -7.21
N ALA A 166 23.23 -11.51 -5.91
CA ALA A 166 24.40 -11.49 -5.05
C ALA A 166 25.03 -12.88 -4.86
N ARG A 167 24.21 -13.95 -4.84
CA ARG A 167 24.69 -15.34 -4.71
C ARG A 167 25.58 -15.79 -5.88
N ASP A 168 25.44 -15.19 -7.05
CA ASP A 168 26.29 -15.48 -8.22
C ASP A 168 27.72 -14.98 -8.05
N CYS A 169 27.99 -14.12 -7.05
CA CYS A 169 29.31 -13.50 -6.84
C CYS A 169 30.26 -14.32 -5.95
N ASP A 170 29.82 -15.45 -5.42
CA ASP A 170 30.62 -16.31 -4.51
C ASP A 170 31.23 -15.56 -3.31
N LEU A 171 30.46 -14.62 -2.73
CA LEU A 171 30.79 -13.82 -1.55
C LEU A 171 29.76 -14.05 -0.43
N PRO A 172 30.14 -13.81 0.85
CA PRO A 172 29.17 -13.72 1.92
C PRO A 172 28.15 -12.63 1.65
N VAL A 173 26.86 -12.91 1.92
CA VAL A 173 25.77 -11.95 1.72
C VAL A 173 25.06 -11.66 3.03
N CYS A 174 25.08 -10.40 3.42
CA CYS A 174 24.22 -9.87 4.49
C CYS A 174 22.95 -9.27 3.86
N ALA A 175 21.78 -9.80 4.22
CA ALA A 175 20.49 -9.33 3.73
C ALA A 175 19.72 -8.61 4.84
N SER A 176 19.48 -7.31 4.67
CA SER A 176 18.81 -6.46 5.66
C SER A 176 17.53 -5.83 5.10
N LEU A 177 16.47 -5.85 5.92
CA LEU A 177 15.20 -5.20 5.61
C LEU A 177 15.00 -4.00 6.55
N ALA A 178 14.40 -2.92 6.03
CA ALA A 178 14.03 -1.76 6.84
C ALA A 178 12.66 -2.00 7.48
N PHE A 179 12.65 -2.11 8.81
CA PHE A 179 11.43 -2.29 9.59
C PHE A 179 10.97 -0.95 10.18
N LEU A 180 9.70 -0.67 10.03
CA LEU A 180 9.01 0.46 10.64
C LEU A 180 8.58 0.13 12.08
N GLU A 181 7.93 1.07 12.75
CA GLU A 181 7.32 0.84 14.05
C GLU A 181 6.33 -0.34 13.97
N GLY A 182 6.36 -1.23 14.98
CA GLY A 182 5.59 -2.47 14.97
C GLY A 182 6.27 -3.68 14.30
N GLY A 183 7.50 -3.52 13.75
CA GLY A 183 8.30 -4.63 13.23
C GLY A 183 7.79 -5.21 11.91
N ARG A 184 7.28 -4.33 11.03
CA ARG A 184 6.97 -4.65 9.64
C ARG A 184 7.67 -3.69 8.69
N SER A 185 8.00 -4.16 7.49
CA SER A 185 8.50 -3.32 6.41
C SER A 185 7.36 -2.53 5.73
N ALA A 186 7.69 -1.62 4.83
CA ALA A 186 6.69 -0.80 4.13
C ALA A 186 5.74 -1.63 3.23
N ASP A 187 6.17 -2.79 2.74
CA ASP A 187 5.32 -3.74 2.02
C ASP A 187 4.50 -4.67 2.93
N GLY A 188 4.56 -4.46 4.27
CA GLY A 188 3.85 -5.25 5.27
C GLY A 188 4.55 -6.56 5.69
N THR A 189 5.75 -6.84 5.21
CA THR A 189 6.50 -8.06 5.57
C THR A 189 6.84 -8.08 7.06
N SER A 190 6.44 -9.12 7.77
CA SER A 190 6.79 -9.33 9.19
C SER A 190 8.21 -9.86 9.36
N VAL A 191 8.75 -9.73 10.58
CA VAL A 191 10.08 -10.29 10.94
C VAL A 191 10.15 -11.79 10.68
N GLU A 192 9.06 -12.53 10.97
CA GLU A 192 8.97 -13.98 10.78
C GLU A 192 9.06 -14.34 9.29
N ARG A 193 8.27 -13.65 8.44
CA ARG A 193 8.25 -13.86 6.99
C ARG A 193 9.58 -13.51 6.36
N PHE A 194 10.19 -12.39 6.78
CA PHE A 194 11.53 -12.00 6.33
C PHE A 194 12.57 -13.06 6.69
N CYS A 195 12.62 -13.50 7.95
CA CYS A 195 13.55 -14.52 8.42
C CYS A 195 13.44 -15.82 7.62
N GLU A 196 12.21 -16.32 7.44
CA GLU A 196 11.94 -17.53 6.66
C GLU A 196 12.39 -17.39 5.20
N ALA A 197 12.06 -16.27 4.57
CA ALA A 197 12.40 -16.03 3.17
C ALA A 197 13.91 -15.92 2.94
N MET A 198 14.64 -15.28 3.86
CA MET A 198 16.09 -15.11 3.75
C MET A 198 16.86 -16.40 4.07
N GLU A 199 16.44 -17.18 5.06
CA GLU A 199 16.99 -18.53 5.32
C GLU A 199 16.78 -19.44 4.11
N ALA A 200 15.57 -19.47 3.55
CA ALA A 200 15.26 -20.29 2.37
C ALA A 200 16.03 -19.87 1.11
N ALA A 201 16.29 -18.56 0.94
CA ALA A 201 17.06 -18.02 -0.17
C ALA A 201 18.58 -18.10 0.03
N GLY A 202 19.04 -18.56 1.20
CA GLY A 202 20.47 -18.83 1.48
C GLY A 202 21.29 -17.58 1.82
N ALA A 203 20.73 -16.60 2.51
CA ALA A 203 21.49 -15.51 3.10
C ALA A 203 22.48 -16.06 4.15
N ASP A 204 23.68 -15.48 4.25
CA ASP A 204 24.70 -15.89 5.23
C ASP A 204 24.56 -15.11 6.55
N ILE A 205 24.10 -13.87 6.47
CA ILE A 205 23.80 -12.97 7.59
C ILE A 205 22.44 -12.33 7.28
N ILE A 206 21.58 -12.22 8.28
CA ILE A 206 20.33 -11.46 8.14
C ILE A 206 20.32 -10.27 9.09
N GLY A 207 19.58 -9.23 8.76
CA GLY A 207 19.60 -8.06 9.60
C GLY A 207 18.43 -7.10 9.41
N ALA A 208 18.54 -6.04 10.17
CA ALA A 208 17.62 -4.92 10.06
C ALA A 208 18.41 -3.60 10.14
N ASN A 209 18.06 -2.67 9.25
CA ASN A 209 18.71 -1.36 9.23
C ASN A 209 17.70 -0.26 8.84
N CYS A 210 18.04 0.98 9.13
CA CYS A 210 17.19 2.14 8.83
C CYS A 210 15.78 2.01 9.43
N GLY A 211 14.73 2.49 8.74
CA GLY A 211 13.33 2.40 9.15
C GLY A 211 13.02 3.19 10.42
N ALA A 212 13.31 2.61 11.56
CA ALA A 212 13.05 3.19 12.88
C ALA A 212 14.32 3.45 13.69
N GLY A 213 14.17 4.14 14.84
CA GLY A 213 15.27 4.39 15.76
C GLY A 213 15.74 3.15 16.53
N PRO A 214 16.79 3.29 17.39
CA PRO A 214 17.44 2.15 18.05
C PRO A 214 16.51 1.33 18.94
N LEU A 215 15.50 1.92 19.55
CA LEU A 215 14.56 1.22 20.43
C LEU A 215 13.66 0.24 19.65
N GLU A 216 13.15 0.65 18.53
CA GLU A 216 12.31 -0.22 17.68
C GLU A 216 13.17 -1.31 17.02
N LEU A 217 14.38 -0.95 16.57
CA LEU A 217 15.30 -1.93 16.02
C LEU A 217 15.65 -3.03 17.05
N LEU A 218 15.84 -2.68 18.32
CA LEU A 218 16.05 -3.66 19.40
C LEU A 218 14.91 -4.68 19.49
N LYS A 219 13.65 -4.25 19.29
CA LYS A 219 12.50 -5.18 19.30
C LYS A 219 12.58 -6.16 18.13
N VAL A 220 12.97 -5.68 16.95
CA VAL A 220 13.17 -6.51 15.75
C VAL A 220 14.31 -7.50 15.97
N ILE A 221 15.46 -7.05 16.51
CA ILE A 221 16.61 -7.92 16.79
C ILE A 221 16.25 -9.03 17.78
N LYS A 222 15.48 -8.74 18.84
CA LYS A 222 14.98 -9.76 19.78
C LYS A 222 14.12 -10.81 19.08
N ARG A 223 13.27 -10.40 18.14
CA ARG A 223 12.44 -11.34 17.36
C ARG A 223 13.30 -12.17 16.41
N LEU A 224 14.22 -11.56 15.66
CA LEU A 224 15.16 -12.29 14.79
C LEU A 224 15.97 -13.31 15.58
N ALA A 225 16.53 -12.93 16.74
CA ALA A 225 17.33 -13.80 17.59
C ALA A 225 16.58 -15.05 18.09
N ALA A 226 15.26 -14.96 18.20
CA ALA A 226 14.38 -16.09 18.56
C ALA A 226 14.03 -17.00 17.37
N LEU A 227 14.25 -16.55 16.13
CA LEU A 227 13.80 -17.23 14.92
C LEU A 227 14.91 -17.90 14.12
N THR A 228 16.18 -17.43 14.23
CA THR A 228 17.29 -17.87 13.38
C THR A 228 18.58 -18.14 14.16
N ASP A 229 19.40 -19.05 13.61
CA ASP A 229 20.79 -19.27 14.05
C ASP A 229 21.80 -18.48 13.21
N LEU A 230 21.37 -17.85 12.13
CA LEU A 230 22.24 -17.01 11.32
C LEU A 230 22.75 -15.80 12.11
N PRO A 231 23.98 -15.32 11.88
CA PRO A 231 24.43 -14.06 12.44
C PRO A 231 23.47 -12.92 12.11
N ILE A 232 23.27 -12.00 13.06
CA ILE A 232 22.34 -10.89 12.93
C ILE A 232 23.09 -9.57 12.85
N SER A 233 22.79 -8.76 11.83
CA SER A 233 23.26 -7.38 11.69
C SER A 233 22.21 -6.38 12.15
N ALA A 234 22.64 -5.27 12.76
CA ALA A 234 21.79 -4.20 13.27
C ALA A 234 22.42 -2.83 13.02
N TYR A 235 21.88 -2.08 12.06
CA TYR A 235 22.33 -0.73 11.69
C TYR A 235 21.19 0.27 11.91
N ALA A 236 21.13 0.83 13.11
CA ALA A 236 20.06 1.74 13.52
C ALA A 236 20.27 3.16 12.99
N ASN A 237 19.16 3.89 12.78
CA ASN A 237 19.20 5.35 12.64
C ASN A 237 19.54 5.99 14.00
N SER A 238 20.14 7.20 13.98
CA SER A 238 20.34 8.00 15.19
C SER A 238 19.03 8.67 15.68
N GLY A 239 18.00 7.85 15.87
CA GLY A 239 16.63 8.27 16.20
C GLY A 239 15.76 8.54 14.98
N PHE A 240 14.57 9.11 15.20
CA PHE A 240 13.69 9.54 14.13
C PHE A 240 14.17 10.86 13.51
N PRO A 241 14.06 11.03 12.17
CA PRO A 241 14.37 12.31 11.53
C PRO A 241 13.34 13.36 11.90
N GLU A 242 13.83 14.53 12.37
CA GLU A 242 13.03 15.75 12.50
C GLU A 242 13.34 16.65 11.29
N TYR A 243 12.32 17.03 10.54
CA TYR A 243 12.50 17.99 9.44
C TYR A 243 12.40 19.42 9.98
N ARG A 244 13.50 20.15 9.95
CA ARG A 244 13.58 21.52 10.46
C ARG A 244 14.41 22.39 9.53
N ASP A 245 13.88 23.55 9.14
CA ASP A 245 14.56 24.55 8.28
C ASP A 245 15.16 23.94 7.00
N GLY A 246 14.41 23.05 6.33
CA GLY A 246 14.85 22.38 5.10
C GLY A 246 15.85 21.24 5.32
N ARG A 247 16.08 20.76 6.56
CA ARG A 247 17.05 19.73 6.89
C ARG A 247 16.46 18.64 7.77
N TYR A 248 16.95 17.41 7.57
CA TYR A 248 16.70 16.30 8.48
C TYR A 248 17.73 16.34 9.62
N ILE A 249 17.25 16.40 10.86
CA ILE A 249 18.05 16.41 12.09
C ILE A 249 17.76 15.14 12.86
N TYR A 250 18.82 14.48 13.32
CA TYR A 250 18.74 13.29 14.16
C TYR A 250 19.29 13.64 15.56
N ARG A 251 18.62 13.18 16.64
CA ARG A 251 18.87 13.68 17.99
C ARG A 251 19.41 12.66 18.98
N ALA A 252 19.54 11.38 18.62
CA ALA A 252 20.12 10.42 19.54
C ALA A 252 21.59 10.78 19.80
N THR A 253 22.00 10.79 21.07
CA THR A 253 23.40 11.05 21.41
C THR A 253 24.24 9.79 21.21
N PRO A 254 25.58 9.91 21.00
CA PRO A 254 26.48 8.77 20.92
C PRO A 254 26.35 7.80 22.10
N GLU A 255 26.18 8.31 23.33
CA GLU A 255 26.05 7.50 24.54
C GLU A 255 24.77 6.67 24.54
N TYR A 256 23.61 7.29 24.23
CA TYR A 256 22.35 6.59 24.09
C TYR A 256 22.42 5.52 23.01
N PHE A 257 23.01 5.87 21.86
CA PHE A 257 23.17 4.95 20.73
C PHE A 257 24.03 3.73 21.11
N ALA A 258 25.15 3.95 21.80
CA ALA A 258 26.04 2.89 22.29
C ALA A 258 25.34 2.00 23.34
N ASP A 259 24.54 2.57 24.24
CA ASP A 259 23.75 1.79 25.20
C ASP A 259 22.73 0.90 24.51
N MET A 260 22.10 1.39 23.45
CA MET A 260 21.19 0.59 22.65
C MET A 260 21.90 -0.50 21.85
N ALA A 261 23.09 -0.22 21.29
CA ALA A 261 23.92 -1.21 20.63
C ALA A 261 24.32 -2.34 21.59
N ALA A 262 24.71 -2.04 22.83
CA ALA A 262 24.98 -3.05 23.85
C ALA A 262 23.75 -3.92 24.17
N LYS A 263 22.55 -3.33 24.23
CA LYS A 263 21.29 -4.07 24.41
C LYS A 263 20.97 -4.97 23.21
N MET A 264 21.25 -4.51 21.97
CA MET A 264 21.09 -5.32 20.76
C MET A 264 22.08 -6.49 20.74
N THR A 265 23.33 -6.25 21.15
CA THR A 265 24.34 -7.31 21.33
C THR A 265 23.85 -8.36 22.34
N ALA A 266 23.37 -7.93 23.50
CA ALA A 266 22.81 -8.84 24.52
C ALA A 266 21.54 -9.58 24.03
N ALA A 267 20.81 -8.99 23.07
CA ALA A 267 19.67 -9.62 22.40
C ALA A 267 20.05 -10.60 21.30
N GLY A 268 21.34 -10.65 20.87
CA GLY A 268 21.82 -11.61 19.89
C GLY A 268 22.35 -11.02 18.58
N ALA A 269 22.51 -9.71 18.47
CA ALA A 269 23.17 -9.12 17.30
C ALA A 269 24.68 -9.40 17.32
N ASN A 270 25.24 -9.69 16.14
CA ASN A 270 26.63 -10.05 15.93
C ASN A 270 27.43 -8.95 15.22
N LEU A 271 26.73 -8.07 14.47
CA LEU A 271 27.31 -6.96 13.73
C LEU A 271 26.49 -5.69 14.03
N LEU A 272 27.12 -4.68 14.60
CA LEU A 272 26.49 -3.43 15.02
C LEU A 272 27.08 -2.26 14.25
N GLY A 273 26.24 -1.50 13.56
CA GLY A 273 26.63 -0.29 12.85
C GLY A 273 25.56 0.79 12.99
N GLY A 274 25.73 1.85 12.24
CA GLY A 274 24.82 2.98 12.20
C GLY A 274 24.27 3.22 10.80
N CYS A 275 23.03 3.69 10.70
CA CYS A 275 22.43 4.17 9.47
C CYS A 275 22.20 5.69 9.57
N CYS A 276 21.13 6.23 8.98
CA CYS A 276 20.90 7.66 8.87
C CYS A 276 21.11 8.43 10.19
N GLY A 277 21.81 9.56 10.09
CA GLY A 277 22.10 10.46 11.23
C GLY A 277 23.21 10.03 12.16
N THR A 278 23.81 8.83 12.00
CA THR A 278 24.97 8.44 12.79
C THR A 278 26.26 9.10 12.28
N THR A 279 27.17 9.36 13.18
CA THR A 279 28.47 10.05 12.93
C THR A 279 29.62 9.18 13.42
N PRO A 280 30.88 9.50 13.10
CA PRO A 280 32.03 8.82 13.65
C PRO A 280 32.04 8.73 15.18
N GLU A 281 31.52 9.75 15.89
CA GLU A 281 31.42 9.75 17.34
C GLU A 281 30.45 8.67 17.85
N HIS A 282 29.33 8.44 17.15
CA HIS A 282 28.41 7.34 17.47
C HIS A 282 29.09 5.98 17.31
N ILE A 283 29.84 5.79 16.23
CA ILE A 283 30.56 4.54 15.98
C ILE A 283 31.69 4.33 16.98
N ALA A 284 32.41 5.39 17.35
CA ALA A 284 33.44 5.30 18.39
C ALA A 284 32.84 4.91 19.76
N ALA A 285 31.69 5.47 20.11
CA ALA A 285 30.98 5.10 21.33
C ALA A 285 30.51 3.64 21.31
N VAL A 286 29.98 3.16 20.18
CA VAL A 286 29.61 1.75 19.97
C VAL A 286 30.83 0.85 20.11
N ALA A 287 31.89 1.11 19.34
CA ALA A 287 33.13 0.30 19.35
C ALA A 287 33.69 0.15 20.76
N ASN A 288 33.78 1.26 21.51
CA ASN A 288 34.23 1.23 22.91
C ASN A 288 33.28 0.44 23.83
N LYS A 289 31.96 0.57 23.63
CA LYS A 289 30.94 -0.03 24.50
C LYS A 289 30.85 -1.54 24.32
N ILE A 290 31.03 -2.06 23.08
CA ILE A 290 30.91 -3.50 22.79
C ILE A 290 32.26 -4.21 22.71
N ALA A 291 33.37 -3.51 22.94
CA ALA A 291 34.72 -4.09 22.90
C ALA A 291 34.83 -5.32 23.81
N GLY A 292 35.25 -6.45 23.25
CA GLY A 292 35.44 -7.70 23.97
C GLY A 292 34.15 -8.42 24.42
N ILE A 293 32.97 -7.90 24.06
CA ILE A 293 31.71 -8.61 24.31
C ILE A 293 31.62 -9.81 23.34
N LYS A 294 31.31 -10.98 23.90
CA LYS A 294 31.05 -12.18 23.10
C LYS A 294 29.60 -12.21 22.62
N PRO A 295 29.34 -12.80 21.44
CA PRO A 295 27.97 -13.01 20.98
C PRO A 295 27.10 -13.72 22.03
N ALA A 296 25.88 -13.24 22.21
CA ALA A 296 24.95 -13.83 23.17
C ALA A 296 24.50 -15.23 22.69
N ALA A 297 24.40 -16.17 23.62
CA ALA A 297 23.77 -17.44 23.33
C ALA A 297 22.28 -17.22 23.02
N ARG A 298 21.82 -17.78 21.90
CA ARG A 298 20.41 -17.69 21.46
C ARG A 298 19.73 -19.04 21.63
N SER A 299 18.46 -19.00 21.98
CA SER A 299 17.60 -20.18 22.05
C SER A 299 16.44 -19.98 21.09
N ARG A 300 16.35 -20.82 20.05
CA ARG A 300 15.22 -20.80 19.12
C ARG A 300 13.93 -21.13 19.88
N ILE A 301 12.94 -20.27 19.74
CA ILE A 301 11.58 -20.59 20.14
C ILE A 301 10.98 -21.45 19.02
N PRO A 302 10.39 -22.65 19.32
CA PRO A 302 9.67 -23.42 18.32
C PRO A 302 8.64 -22.52 17.63
N ARG A 303 8.63 -22.50 16.30
CA ARG A 303 7.62 -21.75 15.53
C ARG A 303 6.24 -22.27 15.93
N ILE A 304 5.50 -21.47 16.68
CA ILE A 304 4.07 -21.71 16.85
C ILE A 304 3.46 -21.21 15.55
N THR A 305 3.09 -22.13 14.68
CA THR A 305 2.13 -21.82 13.60
C THR A 305 0.83 -21.44 14.29
N VAL A 306 0.57 -20.15 14.39
CA VAL A 306 -0.76 -19.67 14.75
C VAL A 306 -1.67 -20.01 13.58
N SER A 307 -2.18 -21.22 13.60
CA SER A 307 -3.33 -21.62 12.80
C SER A 307 -4.54 -21.30 13.65
N GLU A 308 -5.17 -20.21 13.35
CA GLU A 308 -6.60 -19.97 13.28
C GLU A 308 -6.83 -18.46 13.25
N PRO A 309 -7.56 -17.95 12.27
CA PRO A 309 -8.11 -16.61 12.40
C PRO A 309 -9.04 -16.61 13.64
N PRO A 310 -9.15 -15.48 14.34
CA PRO A 310 -10.11 -15.35 15.43
C PRO A 310 -11.52 -15.75 14.93
N PRO A 311 -12.38 -16.28 15.80
CA PRO A 311 -13.72 -16.73 15.41
C PRO A 311 -14.43 -15.59 14.68
N ALA A 312 -15.00 -15.92 13.54
CA ALA A 312 -15.75 -14.96 12.73
C ALA A 312 -16.80 -14.28 13.62
N ILE A 313 -16.79 -12.94 13.60
CA ILE A 313 -17.83 -12.11 14.21
C ILE A 313 -19.18 -12.69 13.75
N GLN A 314 -20.12 -12.87 14.70
CA GLN A 314 -21.46 -13.38 14.39
C GLN A 314 -22.02 -12.65 13.18
N LYS A 315 -22.40 -13.42 12.14
CA LYS A 315 -22.98 -12.90 10.92
C LYS A 315 -24.22 -12.08 11.24
N GLU A 316 -24.05 -10.75 11.29
CA GLU A 316 -25.19 -9.87 11.11
C GLU A 316 -25.72 -10.08 9.68
N THR A 317 -27.04 -10.07 9.49
CA THR A 317 -27.67 -10.23 8.18
C THR A 317 -27.17 -9.16 7.22
N SER A 318 -26.69 -9.57 6.05
CA SER A 318 -26.25 -8.67 4.99
C SER A 318 -27.32 -8.56 3.91
N PHE A 319 -27.43 -7.39 3.27
CA PHE A 319 -28.29 -7.22 2.09
C PHE A 319 -28.03 -8.29 1.02
N LEU A 320 -26.82 -8.84 0.98
CA LEU A 320 -26.45 -9.92 0.07
C LEU A 320 -26.98 -11.31 0.47
N ASP A 321 -27.51 -11.49 1.68
CA ASP A 321 -28.06 -12.78 2.12
C ASP A 321 -29.28 -13.21 1.29
N HIS A 322 -29.92 -12.26 0.61
CA HIS A 322 -31.01 -12.50 -0.33
C HIS A 322 -30.54 -12.82 -1.75
N TRP A 323 -29.24 -12.69 -2.05
CA TRP A 323 -28.70 -12.95 -3.38
C TRP A 323 -28.95 -14.40 -3.82
N GLY A 324 -29.51 -14.55 -5.00
CA GLY A 324 -29.88 -15.87 -5.55
C GLY A 324 -31.22 -16.44 -5.06
N SER A 325 -31.83 -15.85 -4.01
CA SER A 325 -33.18 -16.23 -3.55
C SER A 325 -34.27 -15.29 -4.09
N ARG A 326 -33.93 -14.02 -4.27
CA ARG A 326 -34.73 -12.97 -4.89
C ARG A 326 -33.86 -11.85 -5.43
N THR A 327 -34.44 -10.97 -6.20
CA THR A 327 -33.77 -9.78 -6.71
C THR A 327 -33.43 -8.82 -5.57
N VAL A 328 -32.13 -8.52 -5.38
CA VAL A 328 -31.63 -7.56 -4.39
C VAL A 328 -31.70 -6.13 -4.93
N ILE A 329 -32.24 -5.21 -4.15
CA ILE A 329 -32.43 -3.82 -4.57
C ILE A 329 -31.74 -2.87 -3.61
N THR A 330 -30.77 -2.12 -4.10
CA THR A 330 -30.12 -1.05 -3.34
C THR A 330 -30.43 0.30 -3.96
N VAL A 331 -30.57 1.36 -3.14
CA VAL A 331 -30.98 2.68 -3.62
C VAL A 331 -30.00 3.74 -3.14
N GLU A 332 -29.49 4.58 -4.05
CA GLU A 332 -28.60 5.68 -3.71
C GLU A 332 -29.34 6.92 -3.22
N LEU A 333 -28.85 7.48 -2.15
CA LEU A 333 -29.28 8.77 -1.63
C LEU A 333 -28.08 9.68 -1.40
N ASP A 334 -28.17 10.90 -1.90
CA ASP A 334 -27.19 11.94 -1.60
C ASP A 334 -27.35 12.47 -0.18
N PRO A 335 -26.29 12.49 0.65
CA PRO A 335 -26.33 13.18 1.94
C PRO A 335 -26.68 14.67 1.77
N PRO A 336 -27.36 15.30 2.75
CA PRO A 336 -27.77 16.71 2.66
C PRO A 336 -26.54 17.64 2.60
N LYS A 337 -26.74 18.82 1.99
CA LYS A 337 -25.75 19.91 1.96
C LYS A 337 -25.61 20.65 3.29
N GLY A 338 -26.58 20.52 4.16
CA GLY A 338 -26.66 21.16 5.47
C GLY A 338 -26.87 20.16 6.59
N LEU A 339 -27.28 20.64 7.75
CA LEU A 339 -27.42 19.82 8.96
C LEU A 339 -28.76 19.11 9.10
N ASP A 340 -29.75 19.46 8.29
CA ASP A 340 -31.09 18.82 8.34
C ASP A 340 -31.09 17.49 7.56
N CYS A 341 -31.22 16.40 8.30
CA CYS A 341 -31.33 15.05 7.76
C CYS A 341 -32.76 14.49 7.72
N SER A 342 -33.77 15.27 8.09
CA SER A 342 -35.15 14.80 8.20
C SER A 342 -35.68 14.20 6.90
N ARG A 343 -35.38 14.84 5.77
CA ARG A 343 -35.82 14.40 4.44
C ARG A 343 -35.23 13.05 4.05
N ILE A 344 -33.91 12.85 4.30
CA ILE A 344 -33.24 11.60 3.92
C ILE A 344 -33.65 10.44 4.83
N ILE A 345 -33.90 10.69 6.12
CA ILE A 345 -34.45 9.70 7.06
C ILE A 345 -35.86 9.26 6.61
N ALA A 346 -36.73 10.22 6.30
CA ALA A 346 -38.06 9.92 5.78
C ALA A 346 -38.01 9.15 4.45
N GLY A 347 -37.12 9.56 3.53
CA GLY A 347 -36.90 8.88 2.26
C GLY A 347 -36.41 7.44 2.45
N SER A 348 -35.45 7.22 3.33
CA SER A 348 -34.94 5.88 3.66
C SER A 348 -36.03 4.97 4.21
N ARG A 349 -36.93 5.49 5.07
CA ARG A 349 -38.07 4.74 5.61
C ARG A 349 -39.03 4.32 4.50
N ARG A 350 -39.40 5.24 3.62
CA ARG A 350 -40.29 4.96 2.46
C ARG A 350 -39.69 3.90 1.53
N LEU A 351 -38.40 4.00 1.23
CA LEU A 351 -37.69 3.03 0.37
C LEU A 351 -37.61 1.64 1.01
N LYS A 352 -37.36 1.56 2.32
CA LYS A 352 -37.45 0.30 3.07
C LYS A 352 -38.86 -0.32 2.97
N GLU A 353 -39.91 0.48 3.21
CA GLU A 353 -41.30 0.04 3.11
C GLU A 353 -41.66 -0.41 1.68
N ALA A 354 -41.07 0.20 0.67
CA ALA A 354 -41.23 -0.22 -0.73
C ALA A 354 -40.49 -1.53 -1.04
N GLY A 355 -39.49 -1.93 -0.24
CA GLY A 355 -38.74 -3.18 -0.38
C GLY A 355 -37.30 -3.03 -0.83
N ALA A 356 -36.67 -1.90 -0.57
CA ALA A 356 -35.24 -1.77 -0.72
C ALA A 356 -34.50 -2.58 0.35
N ASP A 357 -33.40 -3.22 -0.01
CA ASP A 357 -32.54 -4.02 0.87
C ASP A 357 -31.47 -3.18 1.57
N ALA A 358 -30.91 -2.19 0.88
CA ALA A 358 -29.93 -1.28 1.44
C ALA A 358 -30.00 0.12 0.82
N ILE A 359 -29.52 1.10 1.58
CA ILE A 359 -29.35 2.48 1.13
C ILE A 359 -27.89 2.76 0.88
N ASN A 360 -27.53 3.20 -0.32
CA ASN A 360 -26.20 3.71 -0.64
C ASN A 360 -26.10 5.20 -0.26
N LEU A 361 -25.03 5.59 0.41
CA LEU A 361 -24.74 6.99 0.75
C LEU A 361 -23.46 7.44 0.07
N ALA A 362 -23.60 8.30 -0.93
CA ALA A 362 -22.45 8.86 -1.66
C ALA A 362 -21.56 9.71 -0.73
N GLU A 363 -20.26 9.75 -1.01
CA GLU A 363 -19.30 10.61 -0.33
C GLU A 363 -18.96 11.82 -1.19
N ASN A 364 -19.42 13.00 -0.78
CA ASN A 364 -19.10 14.28 -1.43
C ASN A 364 -19.14 14.19 -2.97
N PRO A 365 -20.27 13.80 -3.59
CA PRO A 365 -20.36 13.59 -5.03
C PRO A 365 -19.97 14.86 -5.78
N LEU A 366 -19.25 14.68 -6.91
CA LEU A 366 -18.65 15.76 -7.71
C LEU A 366 -17.73 16.68 -6.89
N ALA A 367 -17.05 16.16 -5.87
CA ALA A 367 -16.16 16.89 -4.97
C ALA A 367 -16.84 18.11 -4.29
N ARG A 368 -18.13 18.01 -3.99
CA ARG A 368 -18.88 19.04 -3.27
C ARG A 368 -19.22 18.56 -1.86
N PRO A 369 -18.98 19.37 -0.82
CA PRO A 369 -19.16 18.94 0.56
C PRO A 369 -20.63 18.61 0.87
N ARG A 370 -20.80 17.51 1.58
CA ARG A 370 -22.05 16.98 2.10
C ARG A 370 -21.88 16.57 3.56
N MET A 371 -23.00 16.31 4.23
CA MET A 371 -22.96 15.68 5.55
C MET A 371 -22.19 14.36 5.49
N GLY A 372 -21.34 14.09 6.50
CA GLY A 372 -20.54 12.86 6.56
C GLY A 372 -21.41 11.60 6.52
N ASN A 373 -21.17 10.77 5.51
CA ASN A 373 -22.02 9.61 5.21
C ASN A 373 -21.90 8.49 6.24
N ILE A 374 -20.76 8.34 6.94
CA ILE A 374 -20.60 7.35 8.02
C ILE A 374 -21.55 7.66 9.19
N ALA A 375 -21.54 8.91 9.67
CA ALA A 375 -22.40 9.33 10.77
C ALA A 375 -23.90 9.27 10.38
N LEU A 376 -24.24 9.75 9.17
CA LEU A 376 -25.58 9.69 8.64
C LEU A 376 -26.06 8.24 8.43
N GLY A 377 -25.18 7.36 7.93
CA GLY A 377 -25.48 5.94 7.74
C GLY A 377 -25.80 5.24 9.05
N SER A 378 -25.00 5.47 10.09
CA SER A 378 -25.30 4.95 11.42
C SER A 378 -26.64 5.46 11.96
N LEU A 379 -26.98 6.72 11.73
CA LEU A 379 -28.27 7.28 12.11
C LEU A 379 -29.43 6.60 11.37
N ILE A 380 -29.30 6.39 10.05
CA ILE A 380 -30.32 5.70 9.23
C ILE A 380 -30.50 4.25 9.70
N GLN A 381 -29.41 3.51 9.95
CA GLN A 381 -29.48 2.14 10.45
C GLN A 381 -30.22 2.08 11.78
N ARG A 382 -29.94 2.99 12.70
CA ARG A 382 -30.57 3.03 14.02
C ARG A 382 -32.04 3.42 13.97
N GLU A 383 -32.42 4.44 13.18
CA GLU A 383 -33.78 4.99 13.18
C GLU A 383 -34.73 4.32 12.19
N VAL A 384 -34.20 3.78 11.11
CA VAL A 384 -34.97 3.14 10.06
C VAL A 384 -34.82 1.63 10.09
N GLY A 385 -33.66 1.12 10.56
CA GLY A 385 -33.37 -0.32 10.61
C GLY A 385 -33.21 -0.92 9.22
N ILE A 386 -32.56 -0.19 8.29
CA ILE A 386 -32.17 -0.65 6.96
C ILE A 386 -30.66 -0.61 6.86
N GLU A 387 -30.06 -1.58 6.20
CA GLU A 387 -28.60 -1.61 5.97
C GLU A 387 -28.15 -0.42 5.12
N VAL A 388 -26.97 0.11 5.41
CA VAL A 388 -26.39 1.21 4.66
C VAL A 388 -25.06 0.80 4.06
N ILE A 389 -24.90 1.07 2.77
CA ILE A 389 -23.65 0.95 2.02
C ILE A 389 -23.03 2.35 1.94
N VAL A 390 -21.95 2.60 2.67
CA VAL A 390 -21.28 3.91 2.58
C VAL A 390 -20.25 3.88 1.45
N HIS A 391 -20.26 4.88 0.60
CA HIS A 391 -19.19 5.09 -0.38
C HIS A 391 -18.00 5.73 0.31
N ILE A 392 -16.82 5.22 0.11
CA ILE A 392 -15.58 5.76 0.65
C ILE A 392 -14.63 6.10 -0.49
N THR A 393 -14.16 7.36 -0.51
CA THR A 393 -13.23 7.88 -1.53
C THR A 393 -11.83 8.05 -0.98
N GLY A 394 -10.82 7.83 -1.82
CA GLY A 394 -9.42 8.15 -1.48
C GLY A 394 -9.09 9.64 -1.57
N ARG A 395 -10.02 10.49 -2.05
CA ARG A 395 -9.80 11.91 -2.32
C ARG A 395 -9.63 12.76 -1.07
N ASP A 396 -10.49 12.57 -0.06
CA ASP A 396 -10.70 13.56 1.01
C ASP A 396 -9.85 13.29 2.25
N ARG A 397 -9.20 12.13 2.35
CA ARG A 397 -8.45 11.70 3.54
C ARG A 397 -7.08 11.16 3.18
N ASN A 398 -6.09 11.46 4.04
CA ASN A 398 -4.82 10.75 4.01
C ASN A 398 -4.97 9.34 4.62
N LEU A 399 -3.93 8.51 4.45
CA LEU A 399 -3.94 7.12 4.91
C LEU A 399 -4.23 6.96 6.41
N ILE A 400 -3.79 7.91 7.25
CA ILE A 400 -4.04 7.88 8.71
C ILE A 400 -5.51 8.17 8.99
N GLY A 401 -6.04 9.27 8.45
CA GLY A 401 -7.44 9.65 8.62
C GLY A 401 -8.40 8.61 8.06
N MET A 402 -8.06 7.99 6.93
CA MET A 402 -8.84 6.91 6.35
C MET A 402 -9.00 5.73 7.32
N GLN A 403 -7.92 5.25 7.90
CA GLN A 403 -7.97 4.13 8.85
C GLN A 403 -8.75 4.49 10.12
N SER A 404 -8.56 5.70 10.63
CA SER A 404 -9.28 6.20 11.81
C SER A 404 -10.79 6.22 11.56
N ASP A 405 -11.23 6.76 10.40
CA ASP A 405 -12.64 6.82 10.04
C ASP A 405 -13.25 5.42 9.79
N LEU A 406 -12.48 4.50 9.20
CA LEU A 406 -12.93 3.12 8.99
C LEU A 406 -13.10 2.36 10.31
N MET A 407 -12.20 2.53 11.29
CA MET A 407 -12.39 2.00 12.64
C MET A 407 -13.64 2.60 13.29
N GLY A 408 -13.84 3.91 13.15
CA GLY A 408 -15.06 4.60 13.61
C GLY A 408 -16.33 4.08 12.93
N ALA A 409 -16.29 3.84 11.62
CA ALA A 409 -17.41 3.25 10.86
C ALA A 409 -17.79 1.86 11.40
N SER A 410 -16.78 1.01 11.65
CA SER A 410 -16.99 -0.32 12.24
C SER A 410 -17.63 -0.23 13.63
N LEU A 411 -17.16 0.67 14.49
CA LEU A 411 -17.73 0.93 15.82
C LEU A 411 -19.19 1.40 15.74
N LEU A 412 -19.52 2.21 14.74
CA LEU A 412 -20.87 2.73 14.50
C LEU A 412 -21.81 1.71 13.81
N GLY A 413 -21.38 0.48 13.61
CA GLY A 413 -22.18 -0.59 13.01
C GLY A 413 -22.29 -0.53 11.48
N ILE A 414 -21.50 0.28 10.80
CA ILE A 414 -21.39 0.24 9.34
C ILE A 414 -20.64 -1.03 8.95
N ARG A 415 -21.27 -1.84 8.06
CA ARG A 415 -20.70 -3.10 7.59
C ARG A 415 -20.47 -3.14 6.09
N SER A 416 -21.21 -2.39 5.30
CA SER A 416 -21.08 -2.40 3.84
C SER A 416 -20.44 -1.12 3.32
N ILE A 417 -19.37 -1.27 2.54
CA ILE A 417 -18.56 -0.17 2.00
C ILE A 417 -18.38 -0.35 0.50
N LEU A 418 -18.72 0.67 -0.29
CA LEU A 418 -18.36 0.76 -1.70
C LEU A 418 -17.06 1.59 -1.84
N ALA A 419 -15.97 0.93 -2.23
CA ALA A 419 -14.67 1.58 -2.40
C ALA A 419 -14.56 2.24 -3.78
N VAL A 420 -14.43 3.56 -3.80
CA VAL A 420 -14.30 4.36 -5.02
C VAL A 420 -13.03 5.23 -4.97
N THR A 421 -12.53 5.64 -6.12
CA THR A 421 -11.38 6.57 -6.16
C THR A 421 -11.82 7.99 -5.78
N GLY A 422 -12.96 8.42 -6.27
CA GLY A 422 -13.49 9.78 -6.11
C GLY A 422 -13.05 10.72 -7.23
N ASP A 423 -13.89 11.73 -7.51
CA ASP A 423 -13.59 12.78 -8.48
C ASP A 423 -12.53 13.74 -7.93
N PRO A 424 -11.62 14.31 -8.75
CA PRO A 424 -10.65 15.29 -8.27
C PRO A 424 -11.31 16.50 -7.61
N ALA A 425 -10.68 17.08 -6.58
CA ALA A 425 -11.19 18.27 -5.89
C ALA A 425 -11.40 19.47 -6.81
N THR A 426 -10.66 19.53 -7.93
CA THR A 426 -10.81 20.57 -8.97
C THR A 426 -12.15 20.55 -9.70
N MET A 427 -12.92 19.47 -9.61
CA MET A 427 -14.31 19.38 -10.14
C MET A 427 -15.34 19.99 -9.18
N GLY A 428 -14.96 20.25 -7.95
CA GLY A 428 -15.83 20.80 -6.91
C GLY A 428 -15.97 22.32 -6.98
N ASP A 429 -16.65 22.86 -5.96
CA ASP A 429 -16.95 24.28 -5.83
C ASP A 429 -16.12 24.98 -4.73
N HIS A 430 -15.17 24.29 -4.11
CA HIS A 430 -14.31 24.82 -3.04
C HIS A 430 -12.90 25.10 -3.56
N ALA A 431 -12.64 26.37 -3.91
CA ALA A 431 -11.30 26.83 -4.27
C ALA A 431 -10.34 26.62 -3.07
N GLY A 432 -9.21 25.95 -3.31
CA GLY A 432 -8.22 25.64 -2.27
C GLY A 432 -8.37 24.24 -1.65
N ALA A 433 -9.44 23.50 -1.93
CA ALA A 433 -9.50 22.08 -1.60
C ALA A 433 -8.48 21.29 -2.45
N THR A 434 -7.75 20.38 -1.81
CA THR A 434 -6.75 19.51 -2.48
C THR A 434 -7.21 18.06 -2.45
N SER A 435 -6.88 17.33 -3.50
CA SER A 435 -7.07 15.88 -3.51
C SER A 435 -5.86 15.20 -2.87
N VAL A 436 -6.10 14.30 -1.94
CA VAL A 436 -5.05 13.56 -1.23
C VAL A 436 -4.58 12.36 -2.05
N PHE A 437 -5.51 11.44 -2.36
CA PHE A 437 -5.26 10.24 -3.15
C PHE A 437 -4.09 9.37 -2.67
N ASP A 438 -3.84 9.29 -1.38
CA ASP A 438 -2.93 8.28 -0.81
C ASP A 438 -3.39 6.86 -1.17
N LEU A 439 -4.71 6.68 -1.36
CA LEU A 439 -5.33 5.44 -1.79
C LEU A 439 -6.22 5.65 -3.01
N HIS A 440 -6.13 4.73 -3.96
CA HIS A 440 -7.11 4.54 -5.02
C HIS A 440 -8.03 3.36 -4.70
N SER A 441 -9.10 3.17 -5.47
CA SER A 441 -10.11 2.13 -5.16
C SER A 441 -9.52 0.73 -4.94
N LEU A 442 -8.47 0.33 -5.67
CA LEU A 442 -7.84 -0.98 -5.51
C LEU A 442 -7.10 -1.10 -4.17
N THR A 443 -6.28 -0.10 -3.83
CA THR A 443 -5.52 -0.08 -2.57
C THR A 443 -6.42 0.13 -1.36
N LEU A 444 -7.54 0.86 -1.52
CA LEU A 444 -8.57 0.99 -0.50
C LEU A 444 -9.27 -0.36 -0.22
N ILE A 445 -9.61 -1.13 -1.27
CA ILE A 445 -10.18 -2.49 -1.12
C ILE A 445 -9.19 -3.38 -0.36
N LYS A 446 -7.90 -3.32 -0.70
CA LYS A 446 -6.87 -4.07 0.02
C LYS A 446 -6.82 -3.67 1.50
N LEU A 447 -6.81 -2.37 1.81
CA LEU A 447 -6.84 -1.87 3.18
C LEU A 447 -8.05 -2.40 3.96
N LEU A 448 -9.25 -2.30 3.39
CA LEU A 448 -10.48 -2.81 4.01
C LEU A 448 -10.39 -4.32 4.30
N ASN A 449 -9.85 -5.10 3.36
CA ASN A 449 -9.65 -6.53 3.54
C ASN A 449 -8.59 -6.86 4.60
N ASP A 450 -7.54 -6.05 4.73
CA ASP A 450 -6.55 -6.20 5.78
C ASP A 450 -7.12 -5.82 7.15
N MET A 451 -7.95 -4.77 7.23
CA MET A 451 -8.69 -4.42 8.45
C MET A 451 -9.71 -5.50 8.85
N ASN A 452 -10.34 -6.19 7.88
CA ASN A 452 -11.16 -7.37 8.15
C ASN A 452 -10.38 -8.53 8.78
N LYS A 453 -9.07 -8.61 8.53
CA LYS A 453 -8.15 -9.57 9.17
C LYS A 453 -7.60 -9.06 10.51
N GLY A 454 -8.05 -7.92 10.99
CA GLY A 454 -7.62 -7.31 12.25
C GLY A 454 -6.26 -6.61 12.19
N VAL A 455 -5.81 -6.15 11.00
CA VAL A 455 -4.56 -5.42 10.85
C VAL A 455 -4.74 -4.11 10.08
N ASN A 456 -3.93 -3.11 10.41
CA ASN A 456 -3.91 -1.81 9.73
C ASN A 456 -3.08 -1.84 8.43
N ALA A 457 -2.94 -0.70 7.74
CA ALA A 457 -2.22 -0.58 6.46
C ALA A 457 -0.77 -1.04 6.50
N ILE A 458 -0.11 -0.97 7.65
CA ILE A 458 1.28 -1.43 7.86
C ILE A 458 1.33 -2.80 8.56
N GLY A 459 0.17 -3.48 8.71
CA GLY A 459 0.06 -4.81 9.26
C GLY A 459 0.12 -4.90 10.79
N ASN A 460 0.03 -3.78 11.51
CA ASN A 460 -0.08 -3.81 12.97
C ASN A 460 -1.48 -4.26 13.38
N PRO A 461 -1.62 -5.06 14.46
CA PRO A 461 -2.91 -5.46 14.97
C PRO A 461 -3.78 -4.25 15.37
N ILE A 462 -5.05 -4.30 15.02
CA ILE A 462 -6.08 -3.32 15.44
C ILE A 462 -7.10 -3.94 16.41
N GLY A 463 -6.86 -5.15 16.87
CA GLY A 463 -7.80 -5.94 17.67
C GLY A 463 -8.58 -6.92 16.82
N GLU A 464 -9.91 -6.94 16.98
CA GLU A 464 -10.81 -7.74 16.15
C GLU A 464 -10.92 -7.16 14.72
N GLY A 465 -11.22 -8.03 13.76
CA GLY A 465 -11.46 -7.60 12.38
C GLY A 465 -12.73 -6.75 12.24
N THR A 466 -12.76 -5.85 11.27
CA THR A 466 -13.89 -4.92 11.07
C THR A 466 -15.14 -5.57 10.49
N GLY A 467 -15.01 -6.70 9.78
CA GLY A 467 -16.13 -7.45 9.20
C GLY A 467 -16.82 -6.73 8.03
N PHE A 468 -16.13 -5.87 7.29
CA PHE A 468 -16.71 -5.13 6.16
C PHE A 468 -17.05 -6.04 4.99
N THR A 469 -18.26 -5.88 4.44
CA THR A 469 -18.64 -6.34 3.10
C THR A 469 -18.17 -5.29 2.08
N ILE A 470 -17.19 -5.64 1.28
CA ILE A 470 -16.46 -4.70 0.43
C ILE A 470 -17.02 -4.70 -0.98
N GLY A 471 -17.52 -3.57 -1.43
CA GLY A 471 -18.01 -3.33 -2.78
C GLY A 471 -16.96 -2.66 -3.68
N ALA A 472 -17.04 -2.99 -4.96
CA ALA A 472 -16.23 -2.38 -6.01
C ALA A 472 -17.10 -1.61 -7.01
N ALA A 473 -16.69 -0.41 -7.40
CA ALA A 473 -17.30 0.29 -8.51
C ALA A 473 -16.80 -0.26 -9.84
N PHE A 474 -17.71 -0.39 -10.83
CA PHE A 474 -17.42 -0.82 -12.19
C PHE A 474 -18.05 0.13 -13.21
N ASN A 475 -17.31 0.49 -14.25
CA ASN A 475 -17.83 1.29 -15.34
C ASN A 475 -17.97 0.45 -16.62
N PRO A 476 -19.20 0.07 -17.01
CA PRO A 476 -19.46 -0.67 -18.22
C PRO A 476 -19.44 0.19 -19.49
N ASN A 477 -19.61 1.51 -19.36
CA ASN A 477 -19.64 2.46 -20.47
C ASN A 477 -18.22 2.79 -20.96
N THR A 478 -17.48 1.79 -21.41
CA THR A 478 -16.07 1.91 -21.79
C THR A 478 -15.81 1.40 -23.20
N ARG A 479 -14.79 1.91 -23.85
CA ARG A 479 -14.34 1.41 -25.16
C ARG A 479 -13.55 0.09 -25.05
N ASN A 480 -13.08 -0.27 -23.87
CA ASN A 480 -12.28 -1.47 -23.65
C ASN A 480 -12.79 -2.24 -22.40
N MET A 481 -13.79 -3.08 -22.63
CA MET A 481 -14.40 -3.91 -21.59
C MET A 481 -13.40 -4.88 -20.95
N ALA A 482 -12.46 -5.44 -21.73
CA ALA A 482 -11.48 -6.39 -21.22
C ALA A 482 -10.58 -5.76 -20.14
N VAL A 483 -10.18 -4.50 -20.30
CA VAL A 483 -9.38 -3.77 -19.29
C VAL A 483 -10.20 -3.54 -18.02
N GLN A 484 -11.48 -3.22 -18.14
CA GLN A 484 -12.35 -3.01 -16.98
C GLN A 484 -12.62 -4.32 -16.24
N ALA A 485 -12.84 -5.41 -16.96
CA ALA A 485 -12.99 -6.75 -16.39
C ALA A 485 -11.72 -7.17 -15.62
N GLU A 486 -10.54 -6.93 -16.19
CA GLU A 486 -9.27 -7.22 -15.51
C GLU A 486 -9.08 -6.39 -14.23
N ARG A 487 -9.48 -5.12 -14.25
CA ARG A 487 -9.50 -4.28 -13.05
C ARG A 487 -10.45 -4.83 -11.98
N LEU A 488 -11.62 -5.36 -12.38
CA LEU A 488 -12.55 -5.98 -11.44
C LEU A 488 -11.96 -7.27 -10.85
N ARG A 489 -11.31 -8.14 -11.65
CA ARG A 489 -10.60 -9.33 -11.15
C ARG A 489 -9.58 -8.97 -10.08
N LYS A 490 -8.77 -7.94 -10.31
CA LYS A 490 -7.82 -7.44 -9.31
C LYS A 490 -8.51 -6.95 -8.03
N LYS A 491 -9.64 -6.26 -8.14
CA LYS A 491 -10.43 -5.83 -6.98
C LYS A 491 -11.00 -7.02 -6.19
N VAL A 492 -11.50 -8.05 -6.88
CA VAL A 492 -12.00 -9.29 -6.26
C VAL A 492 -10.88 -10.04 -5.57
N ALA A 493 -9.72 -10.20 -6.21
CA ALA A 493 -8.54 -10.82 -5.61
C ALA A 493 -8.05 -10.08 -4.34
N ASN A 494 -8.29 -8.78 -4.24
CA ASN A 494 -7.98 -7.97 -3.07
C ASN A 494 -9.11 -7.91 -2.02
N GLY A 495 -10.24 -8.58 -2.23
CA GLY A 495 -11.28 -8.75 -1.22
C GLY A 495 -12.65 -8.15 -1.53
N ALA A 496 -12.87 -7.61 -2.74
CA ALA A 496 -14.21 -7.18 -3.15
C ALA A 496 -15.19 -8.37 -3.20
N ARG A 497 -16.41 -8.17 -2.68
CA ARG A 497 -17.46 -9.19 -2.54
C ARG A 497 -18.70 -8.92 -3.38
N PHE A 498 -18.88 -7.70 -3.87
CA PHE A 498 -19.92 -7.31 -4.81
C PHE A 498 -19.44 -6.15 -5.67
N THR A 499 -20.16 -5.90 -6.77
CA THR A 499 -19.90 -4.71 -7.60
C THR A 499 -21.18 -3.97 -7.93
N GLN A 500 -21.09 -2.64 -7.96
CA GLN A 500 -22.12 -1.73 -8.44
C GLN A 500 -21.58 -0.95 -9.64
N THR A 501 -22.43 -0.71 -10.66
CA THR A 501 -21.98 -0.07 -11.88
C THR A 501 -22.40 1.40 -11.97
N GLN A 502 -21.72 2.13 -12.85
CA GLN A 502 -22.25 3.37 -13.40
C GLN A 502 -23.59 3.09 -14.12
N PRO A 503 -24.50 4.09 -14.26
CA PRO A 503 -25.77 3.93 -14.95
C PRO A 503 -25.62 3.32 -16.35
N ILE A 504 -26.49 2.36 -16.67
CA ILE A 504 -26.55 1.69 -17.96
C ILE A 504 -27.92 1.95 -18.58
N TYR A 505 -27.95 2.31 -19.86
CA TYR A 505 -29.17 2.58 -20.62
C TYR A 505 -29.38 1.59 -21.80
N ASP A 506 -28.39 0.76 -22.10
CA ASP A 506 -28.43 -0.24 -23.17
C ASP A 506 -28.25 -1.65 -22.58
N PRO A 507 -29.24 -2.55 -22.67
CA PRO A 507 -29.11 -3.92 -22.20
C PRO A 507 -27.93 -4.68 -22.83
N ALA A 508 -27.53 -4.36 -24.07
CA ALA A 508 -26.39 -5.02 -24.72
C ALA A 508 -25.07 -4.75 -23.99
N VAL A 509 -24.88 -3.52 -23.49
CA VAL A 509 -23.72 -3.14 -22.68
C VAL A 509 -23.68 -3.92 -21.36
N LEU A 510 -24.83 -4.16 -20.74
CA LEU A 510 -24.92 -4.98 -19.54
C LEU A 510 -24.52 -6.43 -19.83
N PHE A 511 -25.06 -7.02 -20.90
CA PHE A 511 -24.75 -8.42 -21.25
C PHE A 511 -23.28 -8.61 -21.60
N GLU A 512 -22.66 -7.66 -22.30
CA GLU A 512 -21.22 -7.67 -22.56
C GLU A 512 -20.43 -7.61 -21.25
N ALA A 513 -20.81 -6.75 -20.30
CA ALA A 513 -20.16 -6.63 -19.01
C ALA A 513 -20.28 -7.90 -18.16
N LEU A 514 -21.48 -8.52 -18.13
CA LEU A 514 -21.71 -9.78 -17.41
C LEU A 514 -20.88 -10.93 -17.98
N GLU A 515 -20.80 -11.04 -19.33
CA GLU A 515 -19.96 -12.05 -19.97
C GLU A 515 -18.48 -11.85 -19.67
N ALA A 516 -17.99 -10.61 -19.81
CA ALA A 516 -16.59 -10.26 -19.56
C ALA A 516 -16.14 -10.45 -18.10
N THR A 517 -17.08 -10.44 -17.15
CA THR A 517 -16.81 -10.53 -15.70
C THR A 517 -17.35 -11.81 -15.05
N ARG A 518 -17.84 -12.77 -15.86
CA ARG A 518 -18.45 -14.02 -15.37
C ARG A 518 -17.57 -14.78 -14.39
N ASP A 519 -16.27 -14.82 -14.65
CA ASP A 519 -15.28 -15.50 -13.84
C ASP A 519 -14.96 -14.80 -12.50
N CYS A 520 -15.41 -13.57 -12.30
CA CYS A 520 -15.26 -12.89 -11.02
C CYS A 520 -16.10 -13.52 -9.89
N GLY A 521 -17.22 -14.17 -10.22
CA GLY A 521 -18.05 -14.93 -9.28
C GLY A 521 -18.65 -14.13 -8.12
N ILE A 522 -18.81 -12.81 -8.27
CA ILE A 522 -19.40 -11.93 -7.26
C ILE A 522 -20.72 -11.30 -7.74
N PRO A 523 -21.63 -10.94 -6.82
CA PRO A 523 -22.83 -10.17 -7.12
C PRO A 523 -22.55 -8.93 -7.98
N PHE A 524 -23.29 -8.78 -9.09
CA PHE A 524 -23.17 -7.69 -10.04
C PHE A 524 -24.50 -6.90 -10.08
N LEU A 525 -24.51 -5.66 -9.55
CA LEU A 525 -25.69 -4.81 -9.47
C LEU A 525 -25.57 -3.67 -10.50
N PRO A 526 -26.26 -3.77 -11.66
CA PRO A 526 -26.29 -2.68 -12.64
C PRO A 526 -26.97 -1.44 -12.08
N GLY A 527 -26.36 -0.28 -12.37
CA GLY A 527 -26.88 1.02 -12.00
C GLY A 527 -28.05 1.43 -12.92
N ILE A 528 -29.18 1.81 -12.34
CA ILE A 528 -30.36 2.31 -13.03
C ILE A 528 -30.65 3.74 -12.57
N MET A 529 -30.52 4.70 -13.49
CA MET A 529 -30.81 6.11 -13.22
C MET A 529 -31.89 6.60 -14.18
N PRO A 530 -33.15 6.74 -13.74
CA PRO A 530 -34.23 7.30 -14.57
C PRO A 530 -33.88 8.71 -15.05
N LEU A 531 -34.05 8.99 -16.33
CA LEU A 531 -33.93 10.35 -16.88
C LEU A 531 -35.16 11.18 -16.47
N VAL A 532 -35.01 12.51 -16.39
CA VAL A 532 -36.11 13.39 -15.96
C VAL A 532 -36.39 14.56 -16.91
N SER A 533 -35.53 14.76 -17.91
CA SER A 533 -35.71 15.76 -18.97
C SER A 533 -34.70 15.56 -20.09
N GLU A 534 -34.90 16.20 -21.27
CA GLU A 534 -33.90 16.29 -22.33
C GLU A 534 -32.61 16.87 -21.80
N ARG A 535 -32.67 18.00 -21.07
CA ARG A 535 -31.48 18.65 -20.51
C ARG A 535 -30.69 17.70 -19.60
N ASN A 536 -31.38 16.89 -18.80
CA ASN A 536 -30.72 15.91 -17.92
C ASN A 536 -30.04 14.79 -18.72
N ALA A 537 -30.68 14.29 -19.79
CA ALA A 537 -30.10 13.27 -20.66
C ALA A 537 -28.83 13.79 -21.37
N GLU A 538 -28.89 15.01 -21.93
CA GLU A 538 -27.74 15.63 -22.58
C GLU A 538 -26.60 15.96 -21.61
N TYR A 539 -26.92 16.45 -20.41
CA TYR A 539 -25.93 16.71 -19.37
C TYR A 539 -25.18 15.44 -18.95
N LEU A 540 -25.92 14.35 -18.69
CA LEU A 540 -25.31 13.06 -18.31
C LEU A 540 -24.40 12.52 -19.41
N ASN A 541 -24.84 12.61 -20.67
CA ASN A 541 -24.07 12.09 -21.79
C ASN A 541 -22.79 12.92 -22.11
N ASN A 542 -22.87 14.23 -21.96
CA ASN A 542 -21.82 15.12 -22.46
C ASN A 542 -20.88 15.64 -21.35
N GLU A 543 -21.34 15.73 -20.10
CA GLU A 543 -20.61 16.37 -19.02
C GLU A 543 -20.25 15.43 -17.86
N VAL A 544 -20.94 14.27 -17.74
CA VAL A 544 -20.64 13.33 -16.64
C VAL A 544 -19.77 12.19 -17.13
N PRO A 545 -18.48 12.13 -16.69
CA PRO A 545 -17.57 11.08 -17.12
C PRO A 545 -18.09 9.68 -16.76
N GLY A 546 -18.04 8.76 -17.70
CA GLY A 546 -18.40 7.37 -17.48
C GLY A 546 -19.88 7.04 -17.62
N ILE A 547 -20.71 8.00 -18.01
CA ILE A 547 -22.12 7.76 -18.37
C ILE A 547 -22.27 7.96 -19.89
N THR A 548 -22.93 7.02 -20.55
CA THR A 548 -23.30 7.10 -21.97
C THR A 548 -24.79 6.91 -22.10
N VAL A 549 -25.48 7.88 -22.68
CA VAL A 549 -26.91 7.80 -22.99
C VAL A 549 -27.06 7.57 -24.50
N PRO A 550 -27.53 6.41 -24.96
CA PRO A 550 -27.65 6.09 -26.38
C PRO A 550 -28.52 7.10 -27.15
N ASP A 551 -28.19 7.32 -28.41
CA ASP A 551 -28.93 8.27 -29.27
C ASP A 551 -30.43 7.99 -29.32
N ALA A 552 -30.83 6.72 -29.36
CA ALA A 552 -32.24 6.31 -29.32
C ALA A 552 -32.95 6.76 -28.02
N VAL A 553 -32.26 6.66 -26.88
CA VAL A 553 -32.78 7.10 -25.58
C VAL A 553 -32.86 8.63 -25.52
N ARG A 554 -31.81 9.34 -26.01
CA ARG A 554 -31.82 10.81 -26.08
C ARG A 554 -32.90 11.34 -27.00
N ALA A 555 -33.14 10.67 -28.13
CA ALA A 555 -34.22 11.04 -29.05
C ALA A 555 -35.62 10.92 -28.39
N ARG A 556 -35.83 9.89 -27.54
CA ARG A 556 -37.10 9.74 -26.76
C ARG A 556 -37.27 10.87 -25.74
N MET A 557 -36.17 11.35 -25.15
CA MET A 557 -36.20 12.44 -24.16
C MET A 557 -36.34 13.83 -24.77
N LYS A 558 -36.24 13.96 -26.08
CA LYS A 558 -36.21 15.24 -26.81
C LYS A 558 -37.51 16.05 -26.56
N GLY A 559 -37.36 17.30 -26.15
CA GLY A 559 -38.46 18.22 -25.86
C GLY A 559 -39.25 17.90 -24.58
N LEU A 560 -38.83 16.87 -23.81
CA LEU A 560 -39.55 16.46 -22.60
C LEU A 560 -38.95 17.12 -21.36
N GLU A 561 -39.81 17.68 -20.54
CA GLU A 561 -39.47 18.37 -19.29
C GLU A 561 -40.44 17.95 -18.15
N LYS A 562 -40.02 18.21 -16.90
CA LYS A 562 -40.83 18.04 -15.68
C LYS A 562 -41.45 16.62 -15.60
N GLU A 563 -42.80 16.56 -15.46
CA GLU A 563 -43.53 15.29 -15.29
C GLU A 563 -43.52 14.42 -16.56
N ALA A 564 -43.54 15.02 -17.75
CA ALA A 564 -43.48 14.27 -19.00
C ALA A 564 -42.09 13.61 -19.17
N GLY A 565 -41.03 14.34 -18.88
CA GLY A 565 -39.66 13.80 -18.89
C GLY A 565 -39.46 12.69 -17.85
N ALA A 566 -39.96 12.88 -16.62
CA ALA A 566 -39.88 11.87 -15.57
C ALA A 566 -40.66 10.59 -15.91
N ARG A 567 -41.84 10.70 -16.52
CA ARG A 567 -42.62 9.54 -16.98
C ARG A 567 -41.90 8.74 -18.08
N GLU A 568 -41.36 9.44 -19.08
CA GLU A 568 -40.62 8.79 -20.17
C GLU A 568 -39.35 8.13 -19.67
N GLY A 569 -38.55 8.83 -18.83
CA GLY A 569 -37.34 8.25 -18.24
C GLY A 569 -37.63 7.05 -17.36
N LEU A 570 -38.76 7.04 -16.66
CA LEU A 570 -39.22 5.89 -15.88
C LEU A 570 -39.63 4.73 -16.81
N ALA A 571 -40.29 5.00 -17.95
CA ALA A 571 -40.67 3.99 -18.93
C ALA A 571 -39.39 3.33 -19.51
N ILE A 572 -38.40 4.13 -19.89
CA ILE A 572 -37.06 3.64 -20.36
C ILE A 572 -36.39 2.74 -19.30
N ALA A 573 -36.40 3.15 -18.04
CA ALA A 573 -35.81 2.36 -16.95
C ALA A 573 -36.56 1.03 -16.74
N LYS A 574 -37.90 1.02 -16.83
CA LYS A 574 -38.71 -0.20 -16.76
C LYS A 574 -38.46 -1.15 -17.92
N GLU A 575 -38.36 -0.64 -19.16
CA GLU A 575 -38.00 -1.44 -20.34
C GLU A 575 -36.62 -2.08 -20.18
N PHE A 576 -35.64 -1.35 -19.64
CA PHE A 576 -34.34 -1.89 -19.33
C PHE A 576 -34.43 -3.02 -18.29
N ILE A 577 -35.17 -2.84 -17.21
CA ILE A 577 -35.41 -3.87 -16.19
C ILE A 577 -36.06 -5.09 -16.82
N ASP A 578 -37.13 -4.90 -17.63
CA ASP A 578 -37.84 -5.98 -18.30
C ASP A 578 -36.92 -6.83 -19.20
N ALA A 579 -35.96 -6.19 -19.86
CA ALA A 579 -34.99 -6.87 -20.71
C ALA A 579 -33.88 -7.62 -19.93
N THR A 580 -33.66 -7.29 -18.65
CA THR A 580 -32.46 -7.73 -17.91
C THR A 580 -32.74 -8.52 -16.62
N ILE A 581 -33.98 -8.51 -16.11
CA ILE A 581 -34.33 -9.07 -14.80
C ILE A 581 -34.03 -10.58 -14.66
N GLY A 582 -34.05 -11.35 -15.73
CA GLY A 582 -33.67 -12.76 -15.70
C GLY A 582 -32.16 -13.03 -15.76
N ALA A 583 -31.35 -12.00 -15.98
CA ALA A 583 -29.91 -12.11 -16.16
C ALA A 583 -29.10 -11.59 -14.95
N VAL A 584 -29.71 -10.84 -14.06
CA VAL A 584 -29.07 -10.24 -12.88
C VAL A 584 -29.77 -10.61 -11.59
N GLY A 585 -29.01 -10.74 -10.50
CA GLY A 585 -29.59 -11.05 -9.18
C GLY A 585 -29.92 -9.80 -8.35
N GLY A 586 -29.74 -8.60 -8.89
CA GLY A 586 -30.07 -7.37 -8.19
C GLY A 586 -29.85 -6.11 -9.00
N TYR A 587 -30.31 -4.97 -8.49
CA TYR A 587 -30.19 -3.65 -9.10
C TYR A 587 -29.72 -2.60 -8.11
N TYR A 588 -29.00 -1.61 -8.63
CA TYR A 588 -28.60 -0.40 -7.94
C TYR A 588 -29.35 0.79 -8.52
N LEU A 589 -30.37 1.28 -7.79
CA LEU A 589 -31.24 2.36 -8.23
C LEU A 589 -30.68 3.72 -7.80
N ILE A 590 -30.61 4.67 -8.73
CA ILE A 590 -30.04 6.00 -8.54
C ILE A 590 -31.11 7.06 -8.85
N PRO A 591 -32.00 7.41 -7.90
CA PRO A 591 -33.04 8.39 -8.14
C PRO A 591 -32.46 9.80 -8.29
N PRO A 592 -32.63 10.45 -9.44
CA PRO A 592 -32.07 11.78 -9.67
C PRO A 592 -32.73 12.83 -8.77
N PHE A 593 -31.91 13.76 -8.23
CA PHE A 593 -32.39 14.91 -7.41
C PHE A 593 -33.22 14.53 -6.18
N GLY A 594 -33.00 13.32 -5.63
CA GLY A 594 -33.76 12.84 -4.47
C GLY A 594 -35.25 12.66 -4.73
N LYS A 595 -35.65 12.28 -5.96
CA LYS A 595 -37.01 11.90 -6.33
C LYS A 595 -37.27 10.43 -5.94
N TYR A 596 -37.45 10.19 -4.65
CA TYR A 596 -37.62 8.84 -4.09
C TYR A 596 -38.81 8.07 -4.72
N GLU A 597 -39.84 8.78 -5.18
CA GLU A 597 -41.02 8.22 -5.84
C GLU A 597 -40.66 7.40 -7.09
N LEU A 598 -39.63 7.83 -7.84
CA LEU A 598 -39.16 7.09 -9.02
C LEU A 598 -38.52 5.75 -8.62
N ALA A 599 -37.74 5.75 -7.54
CA ALA A 599 -37.15 4.51 -7.03
C ALA A 599 -38.21 3.56 -6.47
N GLU A 600 -39.21 4.07 -5.73
CA GLU A 600 -40.33 3.26 -5.24
C GLU A 600 -41.11 2.59 -6.38
N GLU A 601 -41.32 3.31 -7.47
CA GLU A 601 -42.03 2.77 -8.63
C GLU A 601 -41.23 1.71 -9.35
N LEU A 602 -39.89 1.88 -9.46
CA LEU A 602 -39.01 0.85 -9.99
C LEU A 602 -38.93 -0.39 -9.08
N ILE A 603 -38.86 -0.21 -7.76
CA ILE A 603 -38.89 -1.32 -6.80
C ILE A 603 -40.17 -2.16 -6.99
N ARG A 604 -41.35 -1.51 -7.05
CA ARG A 604 -42.63 -2.21 -7.29
C ARG A 604 -42.63 -2.94 -8.64
N HIS A 605 -42.07 -2.32 -9.68
CA HIS A 605 -41.97 -2.93 -11.01
C HIS A 605 -41.09 -4.17 -10.98
N ILE A 606 -39.88 -4.10 -10.38
CA ILE A 606 -38.97 -5.23 -10.23
C ILE A 606 -39.69 -6.38 -9.50
N GLN A 607 -40.32 -6.12 -8.37
CA GLN A 607 -41.03 -7.13 -7.59
C GLN A 607 -42.22 -7.75 -8.36
N GLN A 608 -42.90 -6.97 -9.20
CA GLN A 608 -43.96 -7.49 -10.06
C GLN A 608 -43.38 -8.43 -11.12
N ARG A 609 -42.33 -8.02 -11.83
CA ARG A 609 -41.70 -8.81 -12.88
C ARG A 609 -41.08 -10.10 -12.32
N GLU A 610 -40.47 -10.05 -11.15
CA GLU A 610 -39.95 -11.22 -10.46
C GLU A 610 -41.04 -12.26 -10.18
N ARG A 611 -42.19 -11.81 -9.66
CA ARG A 611 -43.36 -12.70 -9.44
C ARG A 611 -43.92 -13.29 -10.72
N GLU A 612 -43.86 -12.57 -11.84
CA GLU A 612 -44.31 -13.07 -13.16
C GLU A 612 -43.33 -14.14 -13.70
N LEU A 613 -42.04 -14.03 -13.47
CA LEU A 613 -41.03 -15.01 -13.89
C LEU A 613 -41.02 -16.30 -13.04
N GLN A 614 -41.51 -16.23 -11.80
CA GLN A 614 -41.64 -17.38 -10.89
C GLN A 614 -42.90 -18.21 -11.14
N ARG A 615 -43.85 -17.70 -11.90
CA ARG A 615 -45.10 -18.40 -12.32
C ARG A 615 -44.89 -19.16 -13.63
#